data_b7fcf4ff8fcfe27c74668ce5cd8e8c42
#
_entry.id   b7fcf4ff8fcfe27c74668ce5cd8e8c42
#
_cell.length_a   1.000
_cell.length_b   1.000
_cell.length_c   1.000
_cell.angle_alpha   90.00
_cell.angle_beta   90.00
_cell.angle_gamma   90.00
#
_symmetry.space_group_name_H-M   'P 1'
#
loop_
_entity.id
_entity.type
_entity.pdbx_description
1 polymer ?
#
loop_
_entity_poly.entity_id
_entity_poly.type
_entity_poly.pdbx_seq_one_letter_code
_entity_poly.pdbx_strand_id
1 'polypeptide(L)'
;EISACLVGSEMCIRDSIGGTTYNVELVYADNGSTTDKAPTAAAELVSKDVSLVLGSYGSSVAMAGGPVFDEAGLAAIGVTCTNPNITAGNDYYFRICFLDNFQAQVLVNFAKDKFSAQKAYCLGELGNEYDQGLIAFFEQNFDGEVIKDSFPTNTSDFTTYLNKAVAEDVDVIFCPVSIAYATQIITQAAKLGIDIPFLGSDTLDDNKVLEAAKGTDVQLYVSTFYQEGGSPEFDDGIKAWLNEDSTAMTNNGGNDIVAAVSALGYDAYMVALEAIKAAGSTDGTAIRDALAGLSIDAVTGALSFDANGDAVKNTAYIKQAIDGGFQFYKVQTAA
;
A
#
# COMPACT_ATOMS: atom_id res chain seq x y z
N GLU A 1 7.75 -7.54 7.31
CA GLU A 1 7.23 -7.02 6.01
C GLU A 1 7.71 -5.60 5.70
N ILE A 2 7.93 -4.73 6.72
CA ILE A 2 8.58 -3.43 6.54
C ILE A 2 10.05 -3.59 6.07
N SER A 3 10.72 -4.68 6.43
CA SER A 3 12.10 -4.93 5.98
C SER A 3 12.23 -5.06 4.45
N ALA A 4 11.21 -5.60 3.76
CA ALA A 4 11.22 -5.66 2.31
C ALA A 4 11.08 -4.26 1.66
N CYS A 5 10.35 -3.35 2.29
CA CYS A 5 10.24 -1.96 1.84
C CYS A 5 11.54 -1.15 2.06
N LEU A 6 12.38 -1.57 3.01
CA LEU A 6 13.63 -0.87 3.37
C LEU A 6 14.88 -1.41 2.66
N VAL A 7 14.72 -2.46 1.85
CA VAL A 7 15.83 -3.12 1.17
C VAL A 7 16.61 -2.18 0.27
N GLY A 8 15.95 -1.29 -0.45
CA GLY A 8 16.62 -0.24 -1.21
C GLY A 8 17.38 0.74 -0.33
N SER A 9 16.99 0.91 0.94
CA SER A 9 17.61 1.84 1.88
C SER A 9 18.89 1.32 2.52
N GLU A 10 19.09 0.01 2.63
CA GLU A 10 20.34 -0.58 3.14
C GLU A 10 21.53 -0.36 2.19
N MET A 11 21.28 0.01 0.93
CA MET A 11 22.32 0.35 -0.04
C MET A 11 22.97 1.73 0.21
N CYS A 12 22.37 2.62 1.01
CA CYS A 12 22.87 3.98 1.29
C CYS A 12 23.24 4.17 2.77
N ILE A 13 24.30 3.53 3.23
CA ILE A 13 24.74 3.59 4.63
C ILE A 13 25.37 4.95 5.02
N ARG A 14 25.65 5.83 4.05
CA ARG A 14 26.30 7.13 4.30
C ARG A 14 25.73 8.20 3.36
N ASP A 15 25.34 9.33 3.93
CA ASP A 15 24.91 10.49 3.15
C ASP A 15 25.58 11.78 3.63
N SER A 16 25.62 12.79 2.76
CA SER A 16 26.23 14.08 3.05
C SER A 16 25.14 15.15 3.18
N ILE A 17 25.03 15.74 4.36
CA ILE A 17 24.11 16.82 4.68
C ILE A 17 24.92 18.07 5.01
N GLY A 18 24.73 19.14 4.25
CA GLY A 18 25.48 20.38 4.46
C GLY A 18 27.01 20.23 4.37
N GLY A 19 27.53 19.24 3.60
CA GLY A 19 28.96 18.94 3.48
C GLY A 19 29.52 18.05 4.59
N THR A 20 28.70 17.60 5.53
CA THR A 20 29.09 16.64 6.58
C THR A 20 28.54 15.27 6.24
N THR A 21 29.38 14.24 6.30
CA THR A 21 28.94 12.86 6.08
C THR A 21 28.34 12.29 7.36
N TYR A 22 27.12 11.79 7.26
CA TYR A 22 26.41 11.12 8.34
C TYR A 22 26.31 9.61 8.05
N ASN A 23 26.32 8.81 9.11
CA ASN A 23 25.89 7.42 9.03
C ASN A 23 24.37 7.41 9.22
N VAL A 24 23.67 6.68 8.35
CA VAL A 24 22.25 6.42 8.52
C VAL A 24 22.10 5.13 9.33
N GLU A 25 21.31 5.18 10.39
CA GLU A 25 20.97 4.03 11.22
C GLU A 25 19.47 3.78 11.12
N LEU A 26 19.06 2.56 10.82
CA LEU A 26 17.67 2.14 10.82
C LEU A 26 17.30 1.58 12.18
N VAL A 27 16.28 2.18 12.80
CA VAL A 27 15.74 1.79 14.10
C VAL A 27 14.35 1.23 13.91
N TYR A 28 14.08 0.05 14.47
CA TYR A 28 12.82 -0.66 14.28
C TYR A 28 12.01 -0.69 15.56
N ALA A 29 10.67 -0.59 15.39
CA ALA A 29 9.67 -0.91 16.38
C ALA A 29 8.52 -1.69 15.73
N ASP A 30 8.10 -2.79 16.36
CA ASP A 30 7.05 -3.68 15.83
C ASP A 30 5.69 -3.31 16.43
N ASN A 31 4.79 -2.84 15.57
CA ASN A 31 3.40 -2.55 15.94
C ASN A 31 2.49 -3.79 15.86
N GLY A 32 3.04 -4.96 15.45
CA GLY A 32 2.31 -6.21 15.35
C GLY A 32 1.10 -6.18 14.41
N SER A 33 1.02 -5.18 13.51
CA SER A 33 -0.12 -4.91 12.63
C SER A 33 -1.46 -4.77 13.37
N THR A 34 -1.43 -4.26 14.61
CA THR A 34 -2.62 -4.07 15.44
C THR A 34 -2.71 -2.64 15.99
N THR A 35 -3.94 -2.13 16.07
CA THR A 35 -4.20 -0.74 16.51
C THR A 35 -3.90 -0.51 17.99
N ASP A 36 -4.02 -1.53 18.82
CA ASP A 36 -3.72 -1.47 20.26
C ASP A 36 -2.22 -1.38 20.56
N LYS A 37 -1.36 -1.94 19.70
CA LYS A 37 0.10 -1.87 19.86
C LYS A 37 0.74 -0.66 19.15
N ALA A 38 0.07 -0.10 18.16
CA ALA A 38 0.62 0.97 17.35
C ALA A 38 1.08 2.19 18.17
N PRO A 39 0.31 2.72 19.16
CA PRO A 39 0.78 3.83 19.99
C PRO A 39 2.04 3.49 20.82
N THR A 40 2.15 2.24 21.30
CA THR A 40 3.33 1.80 22.05
C THR A 40 4.58 1.73 21.16
N ALA A 41 4.46 1.17 19.96
CA ALA A 41 5.55 1.14 18.98
C ALA A 41 5.96 2.56 18.54
N ALA A 42 4.99 3.45 18.36
CA ALA A 42 5.27 4.86 18.04
C ALA A 42 6.02 5.55 19.20
N ALA A 43 5.59 5.37 20.45
CA ALA A 43 6.26 5.92 21.61
C ALA A 43 7.68 5.33 21.81
N GLU A 44 7.91 4.07 21.43
CA GLU A 44 9.23 3.46 21.44
C GLU A 44 10.17 4.20 20.45
N LEU A 45 9.74 4.49 19.20
CA LEU A 45 10.53 5.25 18.25
C LEU A 45 10.81 6.67 18.73
N VAL A 46 9.82 7.36 19.31
CA VAL A 46 10.02 8.69 19.92
C VAL A 46 11.07 8.62 21.02
N SER A 47 11.04 7.59 21.88
CA SER A 47 12.00 7.42 22.98
C SER A 47 13.42 7.13 22.51
N LYS A 48 13.59 6.66 21.29
CA LYS A 48 14.90 6.40 20.65
C LYS A 48 15.45 7.62 19.92
N ASP A 49 14.78 8.76 19.97
CA ASP A 49 15.21 10.04 19.39
C ASP A 49 15.49 9.93 17.86
N VAL A 50 14.65 9.18 17.15
CA VAL A 50 14.77 9.05 15.69
C VAL A 50 14.43 10.38 15.00
N SER A 51 15.10 10.69 13.90
CA SER A 51 14.95 11.98 13.19
C SER A 51 13.67 12.02 12.33
N LEU A 52 13.22 10.86 11.83
CA LEU A 52 12.05 10.70 10.98
C LEU A 52 11.57 9.25 11.02
N VAL A 53 10.27 9.03 10.84
CA VAL A 53 9.67 7.70 10.81
C VAL A 53 9.23 7.33 9.40
N LEU A 54 9.54 6.11 8.96
CA LEU A 54 8.98 5.49 7.75
C LEU A 54 8.00 4.39 8.17
N GLY A 55 6.77 4.49 7.77
CA GLY A 55 5.70 3.53 8.12
C GLY A 55 4.38 4.25 8.43
N SER A 56 3.29 3.54 8.72
CA SER A 56 3.22 2.08 8.79
C SER A 56 2.73 1.48 7.48
N TYR A 57 2.57 0.13 7.44
CA TYR A 57 1.98 -0.54 6.28
C TYR A 57 0.46 -0.30 6.21
N GLY A 58 -0.27 -0.58 7.28
CA GLY A 58 -1.73 -0.52 7.31
C GLY A 58 -2.30 0.82 7.78
N SER A 59 -3.42 1.25 7.18
CA SER A 59 -4.08 2.51 7.49
C SER A 59 -4.56 2.60 8.94
N SER A 60 -5.25 1.57 9.46
CA SER A 60 -5.75 1.54 10.84
C SER A 60 -4.61 1.69 11.86
N VAL A 61 -3.46 1.07 11.58
CA VAL A 61 -2.28 1.14 12.45
C VAL A 61 -1.61 2.52 12.36
N ALA A 62 -1.53 3.11 11.16
CA ALA A 62 -1.04 4.47 10.96
C ALA A 62 -1.90 5.51 11.70
N MET A 63 -3.22 5.38 11.61
CA MET A 63 -4.17 6.25 12.32
C MET A 63 -4.05 6.14 13.84
N ALA A 64 -3.78 4.94 14.36
CA ALA A 64 -3.63 4.71 15.80
C ALA A 64 -2.28 5.22 16.35
N GLY A 65 -1.20 5.09 15.59
CA GLY A 65 0.15 5.53 16.01
C GLY A 65 0.47 6.98 15.69
N GLY A 66 -0.14 7.53 14.63
CA GLY A 66 0.15 8.87 14.11
C GLY A 66 0.05 10.01 15.12
N PRO A 67 -0.96 10.07 16.00
CA PRO A 67 -1.08 11.10 17.03
C PRO A 67 0.13 11.18 17.97
N VAL A 68 0.83 10.06 18.21
CA VAL A 68 2.04 10.03 19.04
C VAL A 68 3.19 10.78 18.38
N PHE A 69 3.31 10.68 17.05
CA PHE A 69 4.34 11.41 16.30
C PHE A 69 4.02 12.90 16.23
N ASP A 70 2.76 13.27 16.04
CA ASP A 70 2.29 14.65 16.02
C ASP A 70 2.57 15.35 17.36
N GLU A 71 2.19 14.73 18.47
CA GLU A 71 2.44 15.24 19.82
C GLU A 71 3.95 15.38 20.12
N ALA A 72 4.77 14.49 19.59
CA ALA A 72 6.22 14.55 19.75
C ALA A 72 6.92 15.54 18.80
N GLY A 73 6.21 16.10 17.80
CA GLY A 73 6.80 16.92 16.75
C GLY A 73 7.75 16.12 15.83
N LEU A 74 7.50 14.83 15.66
CA LEU A 74 8.31 13.91 14.88
C LEU A 74 7.67 13.63 13.52
N ALA A 75 8.35 14.01 12.43
CA ALA A 75 7.82 13.79 11.10
C ALA A 75 7.75 12.29 10.76
N ALA A 76 6.66 11.87 10.12
CA ALA A 76 6.44 10.51 9.66
C ALA A 76 6.01 10.48 8.19
N ILE A 77 6.46 9.47 7.45
CA ILE A 77 6.11 9.23 6.05
C ILE A 77 5.40 7.89 5.94
N GLY A 78 4.09 7.93 5.65
CA GLY A 78 3.30 6.77 5.32
C GLY A 78 3.74 6.18 3.97
N VAL A 79 4.11 4.91 3.96
CA VAL A 79 4.65 4.24 2.76
C VAL A 79 3.52 3.69 1.91
N THR A 80 2.62 2.92 2.50
CA THR A 80 1.54 2.20 1.82
C THR A 80 0.15 2.44 2.42
N CYS A 81 0.04 3.26 3.46
CA CYS A 81 -1.20 3.52 4.16
C CYS A 81 -2.01 4.62 3.46
N THR A 82 -3.09 4.24 2.80
CA THR A 82 -3.80 5.02 1.78
C THR A 82 -5.03 5.78 2.30
N ASN A 83 -5.52 5.50 3.52
CA ASN A 83 -6.72 6.15 4.05
C ASN A 83 -6.51 7.65 4.28
N PRO A 84 -7.40 8.53 3.77
CA PRO A 84 -7.26 10.00 3.90
C PRO A 84 -7.18 10.51 5.34
N ASN A 85 -7.78 9.78 6.30
CA ASN A 85 -7.82 10.19 7.70
C ASN A 85 -6.47 10.13 8.41
N ILE A 86 -5.42 9.57 7.78
CA ILE A 86 -4.09 9.46 8.39
C ILE A 86 -3.42 10.83 8.52
N THR A 87 -3.51 11.64 7.49
CA THR A 87 -2.92 12.97 7.40
C THR A 87 -3.89 14.07 7.86
N ALA A 88 -5.20 13.78 7.82
CA ALA A 88 -6.23 14.74 8.19
C ALA A 88 -6.09 15.21 9.66
N GLY A 89 -5.64 16.45 9.84
CA GLY A 89 -5.43 17.04 11.17
C GLY A 89 -4.15 16.57 11.88
N ASN A 90 -3.20 16.00 11.16
CA ASN A 90 -1.88 15.64 11.65
C ASN A 90 -0.80 16.28 10.77
N ASP A 91 -0.25 17.40 11.22
CA ASP A 91 0.71 18.22 10.46
C ASP A 91 2.09 17.55 10.30
N TYR A 92 2.35 16.49 11.05
CA TYR A 92 3.62 15.75 11.02
C TYR A 92 3.55 14.44 10.25
N TYR A 93 2.37 14.05 9.71
CA TYR A 93 2.22 12.83 8.94
C TYR A 93 2.11 13.13 7.44
N PHE A 94 3.06 12.67 6.66
CA PHE A 94 3.08 12.71 5.20
C PHE A 94 2.83 11.32 4.63
N ARG A 95 2.52 11.19 3.33
CA ARG A 95 2.47 9.89 2.65
C ARG A 95 2.92 10.02 1.21
N ILE A 96 3.50 8.94 0.68
CA ILE A 96 4.01 8.89 -0.69
C ILE A 96 3.13 8.06 -1.64
N CYS A 97 2.18 7.30 -1.13
CA CYS A 97 1.22 6.53 -1.91
C CYS A 97 0.00 7.38 -2.33
N PHE A 98 -0.79 6.87 -3.25
CA PHE A 98 -2.07 7.47 -3.59
C PHE A 98 -3.11 7.25 -2.46
N LEU A 99 -4.23 7.96 -2.55
CA LEU A 99 -5.32 7.92 -1.59
C LEU A 99 -6.38 6.87 -1.95
N ASP A 100 -7.11 6.36 -0.95
CA ASP A 100 -8.22 5.41 -1.13
C ASP A 100 -9.34 5.96 -2.03
N ASN A 101 -9.67 7.24 -1.93
CA ASN A 101 -10.67 7.85 -2.80
C ASN A 101 -10.24 7.85 -4.28
N PHE A 102 -8.95 8.10 -4.55
CA PHE A 102 -8.39 7.97 -5.89
C PHE A 102 -8.40 6.51 -6.37
N GLN A 103 -7.94 5.58 -5.53
CA GLN A 103 -7.90 4.15 -5.83
C GLN A 103 -9.29 3.59 -6.13
N ALA A 104 -10.29 3.94 -5.32
CA ALA A 104 -11.68 3.53 -5.53
C ALA A 104 -12.22 4.02 -6.87
N GLN A 105 -11.98 5.29 -7.23
CA GLN A 105 -12.40 5.84 -8.51
C GLN A 105 -11.73 5.12 -9.69
N VAL A 106 -10.43 4.82 -9.58
CA VAL A 106 -9.68 4.03 -10.57
C VAL A 106 -10.33 2.67 -10.79
N LEU A 107 -10.66 1.96 -9.71
CA LEU A 107 -11.27 0.62 -9.78
C LEU A 107 -12.70 0.66 -10.29
N VAL A 108 -13.49 1.67 -9.93
CA VAL A 108 -14.83 1.90 -10.50
C VAL A 108 -14.75 2.14 -12.00
N ASN A 109 -13.86 3.02 -12.45
CA ASN A 109 -13.66 3.27 -13.88
C ASN A 109 -13.24 1.99 -14.60
N PHE A 110 -12.34 1.21 -13.99
CA PHE A 110 -11.91 -0.07 -14.54
C PHE A 110 -13.07 -1.09 -14.64
N ALA A 111 -13.90 -1.20 -13.59
CA ALA A 111 -15.10 -2.07 -13.60
C ALA A 111 -16.06 -1.70 -14.73
N LYS A 112 -16.30 -0.42 -14.94
CA LYS A 112 -17.12 0.10 -16.03
C LYS A 112 -16.52 -0.21 -17.40
N ASP A 113 -15.26 0.16 -17.60
CA ASP A 113 -14.57 0.08 -18.90
C ASP A 113 -14.42 -1.38 -19.35
N LYS A 114 -14.04 -2.26 -18.44
CA LYS A 114 -13.69 -3.65 -18.75
C LYS A 114 -14.90 -4.58 -18.78
N PHE A 115 -15.80 -4.43 -17.79
CA PHE A 115 -16.90 -5.37 -17.57
C PHE A 115 -18.28 -4.75 -17.84
N SER A 116 -18.36 -3.44 -18.10
CA SER A 116 -19.64 -2.70 -18.17
C SER A 116 -20.47 -2.89 -16.91
N ALA A 117 -19.80 -3.01 -15.76
CA ALA A 117 -20.40 -3.40 -14.50
C ALA A 117 -21.51 -2.42 -14.07
N GLN A 118 -22.65 -2.99 -13.70
CA GLN A 118 -23.83 -2.29 -13.19
C GLN A 118 -24.16 -2.74 -11.77
N LYS A 119 -23.63 -3.88 -11.32
CA LYS A 119 -23.86 -4.43 -10.01
C LYS A 119 -22.57 -4.97 -9.42
N ALA A 120 -22.19 -4.50 -8.24
CA ALA A 120 -20.96 -4.88 -7.55
C ALA A 120 -21.25 -5.49 -6.18
N TYR A 121 -20.47 -6.48 -5.78
CA TYR A 121 -20.44 -7.00 -4.42
C TYR A 121 -19.16 -6.56 -3.73
N CYS A 122 -19.27 -5.87 -2.61
CA CYS A 122 -18.15 -5.39 -1.82
C CYS A 122 -18.03 -6.18 -0.52
N LEU A 123 -16.85 -6.72 -0.24
CA LEU A 123 -16.59 -7.53 0.95
C LEU A 123 -15.34 -7.04 1.68
N GLY A 124 -15.46 -6.72 2.98
CA GLY A 124 -14.36 -6.24 3.82
C GLY A 124 -14.45 -6.71 5.26
N GLU A 125 -13.36 -6.57 6.01
CA GLU A 125 -13.33 -6.88 7.43
C GLU A 125 -14.08 -5.81 8.23
N LEU A 126 -14.93 -6.26 9.15
CA LEU A 126 -15.68 -5.38 10.04
C LEU A 126 -14.73 -4.65 11.01
N GLY A 127 -14.81 -3.31 11.02
CA GLY A 127 -13.99 -2.46 11.89
C GLY A 127 -12.56 -2.21 11.37
N ASN A 128 -12.23 -2.67 10.18
CA ASN A 128 -10.99 -2.31 9.51
C ASN A 128 -11.20 -1.01 8.71
N GLU A 129 -10.51 0.07 9.12
CA GLU A 129 -10.68 1.41 8.53
C GLU A 129 -10.26 1.48 7.05
N TYR A 130 -9.28 0.66 6.64
CA TYR A 130 -8.88 0.57 5.25
C TYR A 130 -9.99 -0.09 4.41
N ASP A 131 -10.43 -1.30 4.78
CA ASP A 131 -11.43 -2.05 4.04
C ASP A 131 -12.75 -1.27 3.93
N GLN A 132 -13.25 -0.77 5.07
CA GLN A 132 -14.53 -0.07 5.12
C GLN A 132 -14.48 1.30 4.43
N GLY A 133 -13.36 2.02 4.58
CA GLY A 133 -13.15 3.31 3.92
C GLY A 133 -13.11 3.17 2.40
N LEU A 134 -12.35 2.20 1.90
CA LEU A 134 -12.20 1.97 0.46
C LEU A 134 -13.52 1.48 -0.17
N ILE A 135 -14.28 0.61 0.53
CA ILE A 135 -15.63 0.18 0.10
C ILE A 135 -16.58 1.38 0.05
N ALA A 136 -16.53 2.27 1.04
CA ALA A 136 -17.38 3.46 1.04
C ALA A 136 -17.07 4.40 -0.15
N PHE A 137 -15.80 4.61 -0.48
CA PHE A 137 -15.41 5.38 -1.67
C PHE A 137 -15.79 4.68 -2.97
N PHE A 138 -15.67 3.35 -3.04
CA PHE A 138 -16.12 2.59 -4.20
C PHE A 138 -17.62 2.76 -4.43
N GLU A 139 -18.45 2.57 -3.38
CA GLU A 139 -19.90 2.77 -3.44
C GLU A 139 -20.27 4.21 -3.86
N GLN A 140 -19.58 5.21 -3.32
CA GLN A 140 -19.83 6.62 -3.64
C GLN A 140 -19.63 6.94 -5.12
N ASN A 141 -18.69 6.26 -5.78
CA ASN A 141 -18.29 6.53 -7.16
C ASN A 141 -18.95 5.56 -8.17
N PHE A 142 -19.54 4.47 -7.72
CA PHE A 142 -20.13 3.46 -8.59
C PHE A 142 -21.59 3.84 -8.92
N ASP A 143 -21.89 4.06 -10.21
CA ASP A 143 -23.22 4.49 -10.66
C ASP A 143 -24.29 3.37 -10.62
N GLY A 144 -23.89 2.12 -10.34
CA GLY A 144 -24.75 0.95 -10.30
C GLY A 144 -25.21 0.56 -8.90
N GLU A 145 -25.70 -0.66 -8.77
CA GLU A 145 -26.07 -1.26 -7.48
C GLU A 145 -24.82 -1.79 -6.75
N VAL A 146 -24.68 -1.44 -5.47
CA VAL A 146 -23.60 -1.97 -4.61
C VAL A 146 -24.21 -2.77 -3.46
N ILE A 147 -23.88 -4.06 -3.39
CA ILE A 147 -24.19 -4.94 -2.27
C ILE A 147 -22.96 -5.02 -1.38
N LYS A 148 -23.13 -4.72 -0.09
CA LYS A 148 -22.03 -4.74 0.88
C LYS A 148 -22.22 -5.82 1.92
N ASP A 149 -21.14 -6.51 2.24
CA ASP A 149 -21.04 -7.38 3.40
C ASP A 149 -19.74 -7.11 4.15
N SER A 150 -19.76 -7.44 5.43
CA SER A 150 -18.56 -7.38 6.27
C SER A 150 -18.45 -8.68 7.07
N PHE A 151 -17.20 -9.17 7.21
CA PHE A 151 -16.92 -10.36 7.99
C PHE A 151 -16.18 -10.00 9.29
N PRO A 152 -16.41 -10.74 10.39
CA PRO A 152 -15.68 -10.54 11.64
C PRO A 152 -14.20 -10.91 11.52
N THR A 153 -13.35 -10.27 12.33
CA THR A 153 -11.94 -10.66 12.50
C THR A 153 -11.81 -12.16 12.80
N ASN A 154 -10.77 -12.78 12.25
CA ASN A 154 -10.50 -14.22 12.31
C ASN A 154 -11.50 -15.11 11.55
N THR A 155 -12.30 -14.55 10.64
CA THR A 155 -13.08 -15.35 9.70
C THR A 155 -12.16 -16.17 8.81
N SER A 156 -12.47 -17.46 8.62
CA SER A 156 -11.71 -18.39 7.77
C SER A 156 -12.57 -19.10 6.73
N ASP A 157 -13.90 -19.01 6.83
CA ASP A 157 -14.83 -19.55 5.86
C ASP A 157 -15.61 -18.41 5.19
N PHE A 158 -15.38 -18.23 3.90
CA PHE A 158 -16.01 -17.18 3.08
C PHE A 158 -17.08 -17.72 2.14
N THR A 159 -17.38 -19.01 2.22
CA THR A 159 -18.33 -19.72 1.33
C THR A 159 -19.69 -19.02 1.27
N THR A 160 -20.22 -18.57 2.41
CA THR A 160 -21.52 -17.89 2.46
C THR A 160 -21.50 -16.56 1.73
N TYR A 161 -20.44 -15.76 1.89
CA TYR A 161 -20.28 -14.47 1.21
C TYR A 161 -20.13 -14.65 -0.29
N LEU A 162 -19.29 -15.60 -0.72
CA LEU A 162 -19.05 -15.91 -2.13
C LEU A 162 -20.32 -16.44 -2.82
N ASN A 163 -21.07 -17.35 -2.17
CA ASN A 163 -22.36 -17.85 -2.69
C ASN A 163 -23.40 -16.72 -2.77
N LYS A 164 -23.38 -15.75 -1.86
CA LYS A 164 -24.25 -14.59 -1.94
C LYS A 164 -23.94 -13.74 -3.17
N ALA A 165 -22.66 -13.45 -3.45
CA ALA A 165 -22.27 -12.72 -4.64
C ALA A 165 -22.80 -13.41 -5.92
N VAL A 166 -22.69 -14.74 -6.01
CA VAL A 166 -23.25 -15.52 -7.13
C VAL A 166 -24.79 -15.42 -7.18
N ALA A 167 -25.47 -15.58 -6.04
CA ALA A 167 -26.94 -15.52 -5.98
C ALA A 167 -27.52 -14.16 -6.35
N GLU A 168 -26.75 -13.10 -6.07
CA GLU A 168 -27.13 -11.73 -6.41
C GLU A 168 -26.80 -11.36 -7.86
N ASP A 169 -26.18 -12.25 -8.63
CA ASP A 169 -25.84 -12.05 -10.05
C ASP A 169 -25.07 -10.76 -10.28
N VAL A 170 -23.93 -10.58 -9.54
CA VAL A 170 -23.11 -9.38 -9.62
C VAL A 170 -22.09 -9.47 -10.75
N ASP A 171 -21.75 -8.32 -11.32
CA ASP A 171 -20.78 -8.23 -12.43
C ASP A 171 -19.32 -8.30 -11.95
N VAL A 172 -19.05 -7.81 -10.73
CA VAL A 172 -17.72 -7.77 -10.13
C VAL A 172 -17.77 -7.96 -8.61
N ILE A 173 -16.72 -8.52 -8.03
CA ILE A 173 -16.48 -8.58 -6.59
C ILE A 173 -15.33 -7.63 -6.25
N PHE A 174 -15.61 -6.59 -5.46
CA PHE A 174 -14.59 -5.70 -4.91
C PHE A 174 -14.22 -6.14 -3.50
N CYS A 175 -12.96 -6.48 -3.29
CA CYS A 175 -12.50 -7.10 -2.04
C CYS A 175 -11.17 -6.47 -1.57
N PRO A 176 -11.22 -5.28 -0.94
CA PRO A 176 -10.02 -4.57 -0.46
C PRO A 176 -9.62 -5.05 0.93
N VAL A 177 -9.19 -6.30 1.04
CA VAL A 177 -8.88 -6.94 2.32
C VAL A 177 -7.38 -7.19 2.48
N SER A 178 -6.96 -7.60 3.69
CA SER A 178 -5.57 -7.97 3.94
C SER A 178 -5.17 -9.21 3.12
N ILE A 179 -3.85 -9.35 2.86
CA ILE A 179 -3.26 -10.47 2.13
C ILE A 179 -3.74 -11.83 2.66
N ALA A 180 -3.83 -11.98 3.99
CA ALA A 180 -4.24 -13.22 4.63
C ALA A 180 -5.68 -13.62 4.29
N TYR A 181 -6.60 -12.65 4.30
CA TYR A 181 -8.00 -12.90 3.90
C TYR A 181 -8.14 -13.06 2.39
N ALA A 182 -7.46 -12.22 1.61
CA ALA A 182 -7.47 -12.33 0.15
C ALA A 182 -7.06 -13.72 -0.33
N THR A 183 -5.97 -14.25 0.23
CA THR A 183 -5.48 -15.63 -0.07
C THR A 183 -6.55 -16.68 0.19
N GLN A 184 -7.28 -16.58 1.31
CA GLN A 184 -8.36 -17.51 1.66
C GLN A 184 -9.58 -17.35 0.75
N ILE A 185 -9.99 -16.09 0.48
CA ILE A 185 -11.14 -15.78 -0.38
C ILE A 185 -10.89 -16.29 -1.80
N ILE A 186 -9.75 -16.00 -2.40
CA ILE A 186 -9.40 -16.46 -3.76
C ILE A 186 -9.32 -17.99 -3.81
N THR A 187 -8.70 -18.64 -2.81
CA THR A 187 -8.64 -20.10 -2.74
C THR A 187 -10.03 -20.73 -2.65
N GLN A 188 -10.96 -20.14 -1.89
CA GLN A 188 -12.32 -20.65 -1.77
C GLN A 188 -13.15 -20.36 -3.01
N ALA A 189 -12.99 -19.17 -3.62
CA ALA A 189 -13.63 -18.83 -4.89
C ALA A 189 -13.25 -19.85 -6.00
N ALA A 190 -11.96 -20.20 -6.09
CA ALA A 190 -11.49 -21.22 -7.02
C ALA A 190 -12.14 -22.58 -6.79
N LYS A 191 -12.26 -23.02 -5.53
CA LYS A 191 -12.91 -24.30 -5.16
C LYS A 191 -14.41 -24.31 -5.49
N LEU A 192 -15.06 -23.15 -5.40
CA LEU A 192 -16.51 -22.99 -5.72
C LEU A 192 -16.74 -22.80 -7.22
N GLY A 193 -15.70 -22.64 -8.03
CA GLY A 193 -15.81 -22.39 -9.46
C GLY A 193 -16.44 -21.02 -9.79
N ILE A 194 -16.12 -20.00 -8.98
CA ILE A 194 -16.64 -18.65 -9.20
C ILE A 194 -15.86 -18.00 -10.34
N ASP A 195 -16.57 -17.58 -11.36
CA ASP A 195 -16.07 -16.91 -12.57
C ASP A 195 -16.26 -15.38 -12.57
N ILE A 196 -16.93 -14.85 -11.53
CA ILE A 196 -17.08 -13.41 -11.34
C ILE A 196 -15.71 -12.77 -11.11
N PRO A 197 -15.33 -11.71 -11.87
CA PRO A 197 -14.04 -11.07 -11.72
C PRO A 197 -13.88 -10.39 -10.36
N PHE A 198 -12.72 -10.61 -9.73
CA PHE A 198 -12.30 -9.93 -8.52
C PHE A 198 -11.53 -8.66 -8.85
N LEU A 199 -11.92 -7.57 -8.21
CA LEU A 199 -11.19 -6.32 -8.18
C LEU A 199 -10.50 -6.22 -6.82
N GLY A 200 -9.18 -6.28 -6.83
CA GLY A 200 -8.34 -6.13 -5.64
C GLY A 200 -7.79 -4.72 -5.55
N SER A 201 -7.60 -4.27 -4.32
CA SER A 201 -6.85 -3.07 -4.00
C SER A 201 -5.34 -3.34 -4.05
N ASP A 202 -4.54 -2.34 -3.71
CA ASP A 202 -3.08 -2.42 -3.66
C ASP A 202 -2.54 -3.53 -2.76
N THR A 203 -3.25 -3.87 -1.68
CA THR A 203 -2.91 -4.97 -0.77
C THR A 203 -2.88 -6.35 -1.46
N LEU A 204 -3.62 -6.51 -2.56
CA LEU A 204 -3.69 -7.78 -3.29
C LEU A 204 -2.57 -7.93 -4.34
N ASP A 205 -1.76 -6.90 -4.60
CA ASP A 205 -0.55 -7.00 -5.43
C ASP A 205 0.58 -7.68 -4.62
N ASP A 206 0.38 -8.96 -4.28
CA ASP A 206 1.24 -9.75 -3.41
C ASP A 206 1.41 -11.17 -3.95
N ASN A 207 2.62 -11.72 -3.79
CA ASN A 207 2.97 -13.06 -4.28
C ASN A 207 2.15 -14.19 -3.66
N LYS A 208 1.67 -14.05 -2.40
CA LYS A 208 0.83 -15.08 -1.75
C LYS A 208 -0.59 -15.08 -2.35
N VAL A 209 -1.11 -13.91 -2.67
CA VAL A 209 -2.40 -13.77 -3.35
C VAL A 209 -2.30 -14.33 -4.77
N LEU A 210 -1.22 -14.02 -5.48
CA LEU A 210 -0.92 -14.55 -6.80
C LEU A 210 -0.83 -16.08 -6.79
N GLU A 211 -0.13 -16.69 -5.81
CA GLU A 211 -0.02 -18.16 -5.68
C GLU A 211 -1.38 -18.80 -5.38
N ALA A 212 -2.28 -18.12 -4.66
CA ALA A 212 -3.65 -18.60 -4.44
C ALA A 212 -4.50 -18.61 -5.72
N ALA A 213 -4.24 -17.70 -6.66
CA ALA A 213 -4.92 -17.63 -7.95
C ALA A 213 -4.31 -18.56 -9.02
N LYS A 214 -3.07 -19.00 -8.82
CA LYS A 214 -2.29 -19.77 -9.79
C LYS A 214 -2.93 -21.13 -10.14
N GLY A 215 -3.07 -21.39 -11.43
CA GLY A 215 -3.67 -22.64 -11.94
C GLY A 215 -5.17 -22.74 -11.69
N THR A 216 -5.84 -21.64 -11.39
CA THR A 216 -7.29 -21.55 -11.23
C THR A 216 -7.90 -20.70 -12.35
N ASP A 217 -9.23 -20.75 -12.49
CA ASP A 217 -9.98 -19.91 -13.44
C ASP A 217 -10.41 -18.58 -12.83
N VAL A 218 -9.96 -18.23 -11.61
CA VAL A 218 -10.31 -16.99 -10.94
C VAL A 218 -9.72 -15.80 -11.69
N GLN A 219 -10.57 -14.87 -12.10
CA GLN A 219 -10.18 -13.62 -12.72
C GLN A 219 -9.85 -12.60 -11.63
N LEU A 220 -8.58 -12.29 -11.41
CA LEU A 220 -8.12 -11.32 -10.42
C LEU A 220 -7.42 -10.15 -11.10
N TYR A 221 -7.91 -8.93 -10.82
CA TYR A 221 -7.31 -7.67 -11.21
C TYR A 221 -7.01 -6.85 -9.97
N VAL A 222 -5.83 -6.22 -9.93
CA VAL A 222 -5.41 -5.41 -8.78
C VAL A 222 -4.98 -4.02 -9.23
N SER A 223 -5.29 -3.01 -8.43
CA SER A 223 -4.68 -1.68 -8.58
C SER A 223 -3.39 -1.62 -7.78
N THR A 224 -2.38 -0.92 -8.27
CA THR A 224 -1.08 -0.86 -7.62
C THR A 224 -0.32 0.42 -7.93
N PHE A 225 0.75 0.66 -7.18
CA PHE A 225 1.55 1.89 -7.21
C PHE A 225 2.66 1.86 -8.25
N TYR A 226 3.14 0.68 -8.62
CA TYR A 226 4.32 0.51 -9.48
C TYR A 226 4.16 -0.69 -10.40
N GLN A 227 4.74 -0.56 -11.58
CA GLN A 227 4.86 -1.64 -12.54
C GLN A 227 6.34 -1.83 -12.89
N GLU A 228 6.84 -3.04 -12.76
CA GLU A 228 8.18 -3.43 -13.19
C GLU A 228 8.43 -3.02 -14.65
N GLY A 229 9.59 -2.44 -14.91
CA GLY A 229 9.92 -1.77 -16.19
C GLY A 229 9.75 -0.25 -16.13
N GLY A 230 9.13 0.30 -15.09
CA GLY A 230 8.97 1.74 -14.89
C GLY A 230 10.28 2.46 -14.57
N SER A 231 11.19 1.79 -13.87
CA SER A 231 12.54 2.26 -13.54
C SER A 231 13.55 1.10 -13.65
N PRO A 232 14.14 0.88 -14.84
CA PRO A 232 15.05 -0.26 -15.06
C PRO A 232 16.23 -0.34 -14.09
N GLU A 233 16.80 0.79 -13.70
CA GLU A 233 17.94 0.84 -12.76
C GLU A 233 17.52 0.35 -11.37
N PHE A 234 16.35 0.76 -10.89
CA PHE A 234 15.77 0.29 -9.63
C PHE A 234 15.44 -1.20 -9.71
N ASP A 235 14.77 -1.64 -10.77
CA ASP A 235 14.37 -3.04 -10.96
C ASP A 235 15.58 -3.97 -10.98
N ASP A 236 16.63 -3.61 -11.73
CA ASP A 236 17.86 -4.38 -11.81
C ASP A 236 18.56 -4.44 -10.44
N GLY A 237 18.59 -3.34 -9.69
CA GLY A 237 19.16 -3.27 -8.35
C GLY A 237 18.43 -4.18 -7.35
N ILE A 238 17.10 -4.13 -7.32
CA ILE A 238 16.28 -4.99 -6.44
C ILE A 238 16.44 -6.46 -6.80
N LYS A 239 16.41 -6.81 -8.10
CA LYS A 239 16.62 -8.19 -8.55
C LYS A 239 18.00 -8.72 -8.21
N ALA A 240 19.04 -7.92 -8.41
CA ALA A 240 20.39 -8.30 -8.03
C ALA A 240 20.48 -8.63 -6.53
N TRP A 241 19.94 -7.75 -5.68
CA TRP A 241 19.91 -7.97 -4.24
C TRP A 241 19.10 -9.21 -3.84
N LEU A 242 17.88 -9.40 -4.39
CA LEU A 242 17.06 -10.59 -4.12
C LEU A 242 17.81 -11.88 -4.48
N ASN A 243 18.57 -11.88 -5.57
CA ASN A 243 19.32 -13.05 -6.02
C ASN A 243 20.60 -13.31 -5.18
N GLU A 244 21.12 -12.30 -4.47
CA GLU A 244 22.27 -12.42 -3.58
C GLU A 244 21.89 -12.82 -2.15
N ASP A 245 20.70 -12.41 -1.67
CA ASP A 245 20.22 -12.68 -0.31
C ASP A 245 19.05 -13.70 -0.31
N SER A 246 19.37 -14.92 0.14
CA SER A 246 18.39 -16.01 0.20
C SER A 246 17.23 -15.76 1.17
N THR A 247 17.44 -14.94 2.21
CA THR A 247 16.38 -14.55 3.16
C THR A 247 15.44 -13.55 2.49
N ALA A 248 16.00 -12.57 1.79
CA ALA A 248 15.24 -11.62 1.02
C ALA A 248 14.43 -12.31 -0.09
N MET A 249 15.04 -13.20 -0.84
CA MET A 249 14.37 -14.02 -1.85
C MET A 249 13.20 -14.80 -1.25
N THR A 250 13.38 -15.43 -0.10
CA THR A 250 12.33 -16.18 0.60
C THR A 250 11.18 -15.27 1.03
N ASN A 251 11.51 -14.10 1.57
CA ASN A 251 10.53 -13.09 2.01
C ASN A 251 9.75 -12.51 0.83
N ASN A 252 10.37 -12.43 -0.35
CA ASN A 252 9.73 -12.01 -1.59
C ASN A 252 8.92 -13.13 -2.28
N GLY A 253 8.57 -14.20 -1.57
CA GLY A 253 7.77 -15.30 -2.11
C GLY A 253 8.56 -16.30 -2.97
N GLY A 254 9.89 -16.30 -2.88
CA GLY A 254 10.78 -17.24 -3.59
C GLY A 254 10.99 -16.92 -5.07
N ASN A 255 10.75 -15.69 -5.49
CA ASN A 255 10.98 -15.18 -6.85
C ASN A 255 11.58 -13.77 -6.82
N ASP A 256 12.04 -13.26 -7.95
CA ASP A 256 12.67 -11.94 -8.09
C ASP A 256 11.74 -10.89 -8.73
N ILE A 257 10.43 -11.09 -8.67
CA ILE A 257 9.44 -10.09 -9.11
C ILE A 257 9.57 -8.84 -8.22
N VAL A 258 9.65 -7.68 -8.84
CA VAL A 258 9.75 -6.41 -8.13
C VAL A 258 8.38 -6.06 -7.55
N ALA A 259 8.25 -6.13 -6.22
CA ALA A 259 7.03 -5.76 -5.53
C ALA A 259 6.82 -4.24 -5.56
N ALA A 260 5.59 -3.79 -5.82
CA ALA A 260 5.26 -2.36 -5.83
C ALA A 260 5.58 -1.66 -4.49
N VAL A 261 5.43 -2.37 -3.38
CA VAL A 261 5.78 -1.88 -2.04
C VAL A 261 7.28 -1.65 -1.86
N SER A 262 8.14 -2.37 -2.59
CA SER A 262 9.59 -2.12 -2.58
C SER A 262 9.95 -0.78 -3.24
N ALA A 263 9.25 -0.43 -4.33
CA ALA A 263 9.42 0.88 -4.98
C ALA A 263 8.96 2.02 -4.05
N LEU A 264 7.84 1.86 -3.37
CA LEU A 264 7.38 2.84 -2.37
C LEU A 264 8.35 2.95 -1.18
N GLY A 265 8.86 1.82 -0.66
CA GLY A 265 9.84 1.84 0.43
C GLY A 265 11.12 2.56 0.06
N TYR A 266 11.62 2.33 -1.15
CA TYR A 266 12.77 3.06 -1.71
C TYR A 266 12.48 4.56 -1.82
N ASP A 267 11.34 4.94 -2.40
CA ASP A 267 10.94 6.34 -2.53
C ASP A 267 10.78 7.02 -1.17
N ALA A 268 10.17 6.34 -0.18
CA ALA A 268 10.04 6.88 1.18
C ALA A 268 11.40 7.20 1.81
N TYR A 269 12.36 6.30 1.63
CA TYR A 269 13.73 6.52 2.13
C TYR A 269 14.40 7.70 1.42
N MET A 270 14.29 7.78 0.10
CA MET A 270 14.89 8.88 -0.67
C MET A 270 14.23 10.23 -0.32
N VAL A 271 12.90 10.26 -0.16
CA VAL A 271 12.15 11.42 0.30
C VAL A 271 12.63 11.88 1.69
N ALA A 272 12.81 10.93 2.61
CA ALA A 272 13.32 11.22 3.95
C ALA A 272 14.71 11.85 3.91
N LEU A 273 15.63 11.29 3.13
CA LEU A 273 16.99 11.84 2.96
C LEU A 273 16.95 13.24 2.36
N GLU A 274 16.18 13.46 1.30
CA GLU A 274 16.10 14.77 0.64
C GLU A 274 15.45 15.81 1.57
N ALA A 275 14.44 15.43 2.37
CA ALA A 275 13.85 16.31 3.37
C ALA A 275 14.84 16.71 4.46
N ILE A 276 15.60 15.76 5.01
CA ILE A 276 16.66 16.05 6.01
C ILE A 276 17.76 16.93 5.42
N LYS A 277 18.17 16.68 4.16
CA LYS A 277 19.13 17.54 3.44
C LYS A 277 18.61 18.95 3.27
N ALA A 278 17.36 19.10 2.83
CA ALA A 278 16.72 20.41 2.62
C ALA A 278 16.55 21.17 3.95
N ALA A 279 16.17 20.47 5.02
CA ALA A 279 16.08 21.01 6.36
C ALA A 279 17.45 21.46 6.92
N GLY A 280 18.55 20.82 6.50
CA GLY A 280 19.88 21.01 7.07
C GLY A 280 19.94 20.69 8.58
N SER A 281 19.00 19.88 9.08
CA SER A 281 18.76 19.62 10.49
C SER A 281 18.09 18.25 10.66
N THR A 282 18.25 17.67 11.86
CA THR A 282 17.52 16.47 12.33
C THR A 282 16.31 16.83 13.20
N ASP A 283 15.98 18.11 13.34
CA ASP A 283 14.82 18.60 14.07
C ASP A 283 13.53 18.24 13.32
N GLY A 284 12.55 17.62 14.00
CA GLY A 284 11.33 17.12 13.38
C GLY A 284 10.48 18.21 12.73
N THR A 285 10.42 19.41 13.31
CA THR A 285 9.68 20.56 12.72
C THR A 285 10.37 21.06 11.44
N ALA A 286 11.70 21.16 11.46
CA ALA A 286 12.45 21.55 10.27
C ALA A 286 12.30 20.53 9.13
N ILE A 287 12.30 19.23 9.46
CA ILE A 287 12.08 18.15 8.48
C ILE A 287 10.65 18.21 7.94
N ARG A 288 9.63 18.39 8.79
CA ARG A 288 8.23 18.58 8.37
C ARG A 288 8.09 19.74 7.37
N ASP A 289 8.69 20.89 7.69
CA ASP A 289 8.61 22.07 6.82
C ASP A 289 9.32 21.84 5.49
N ALA A 290 10.42 21.10 5.48
CA ALA A 290 11.11 20.68 4.27
C ALA A 290 10.28 19.72 3.43
N LEU A 291 9.62 18.71 4.06
CA LEU A 291 8.71 17.77 3.39
C LEU A 291 7.58 18.50 2.67
N ALA A 292 6.95 19.47 3.33
CA ALA A 292 5.85 20.24 2.76
C ALA A 292 6.20 20.99 1.46
N GLY A 293 7.47 21.33 1.27
CA GLY A 293 7.98 22.01 0.06
C GLY A 293 8.68 21.09 -0.94
N LEU A 294 8.75 19.77 -0.65
CA LEU A 294 9.54 18.85 -1.45
C LEU A 294 8.86 18.50 -2.78
N SER A 295 9.66 18.44 -3.85
CA SER A 295 9.26 17.90 -5.15
C SER A 295 10.43 17.15 -5.75
N ILE A 296 10.25 15.85 -6.04
CA ILE A 296 11.28 14.97 -6.58
C ILE A 296 10.74 14.08 -7.70
N ASP A 297 11.63 13.62 -8.57
CA ASP A 297 11.37 12.52 -9.48
C ASP A 297 11.73 11.22 -8.77
N ALA A 298 10.71 10.49 -8.36
CA ALA A 298 10.82 9.24 -7.62
C ALA A 298 10.65 8.02 -8.55
N VAL A 299 10.97 6.83 -8.08
CA VAL A 299 10.80 5.57 -8.83
C VAL A 299 9.32 5.34 -9.19
N THR A 300 8.41 5.71 -8.29
CA THR A 300 6.96 5.65 -8.54
C THR A 300 6.40 6.88 -9.29
N GLY A 301 7.28 7.65 -9.94
CA GLY A 301 6.94 8.87 -10.69
C GLY A 301 7.10 10.15 -9.88
N ALA A 302 6.78 11.29 -10.50
CA ALA A 302 6.89 12.58 -9.84
C ALA A 302 6.11 12.61 -8.53
N LEU A 303 6.74 13.16 -7.49
CA LEU A 303 6.21 13.20 -6.14
C LEU A 303 6.34 14.60 -5.56
N SER A 304 5.23 15.14 -5.10
CA SER A 304 5.13 16.36 -4.29
C SER A 304 3.97 16.17 -3.31
N PHE A 305 3.90 17.03 -2.31
CA PHE A 305 2.85 16.94 -1.29
C PHE A 305 1.84 18.08 -1.44
N ASP A 306 0.59 17.79 -1.13
CA ASP A 306 -0.46 18.80 -0.98
C ASP A 306 -0.42 19.44 0.42
N ALA A 307 -1.39 20.33 0.70
CA ALA A 307 -1.47 21.02 1.99
C ALA A 307 -1.74 20.11 3.20
N ASN A 308 -2.18 18.88 2.97
CA ASN A 308 -2.42 17.89 4.02
C ASN A 308 -1.23 16.92 4.22
N GLY A 309 -0.16 17.05 3.41
CA GLY A 309 0.94 16.09 3.42
C GLY A 309 0.69 14.84 2.57
N ASP A 310 -0.34 14.85 1.71
CA ASP A 310 -0.65 13.74 0.81
C ASP A 310 0.10 13.88 -0.52
N ALA A 311 0.62 12.75 -1.02
CA ALA A 311 1.27 12.74 -2.34
C ALA A 311 0.27 13.07 -3.45
N VAL A 312 0.66 13.99 -4.33
CA VAL A 312 -0.10 14.31 -5.54
C VAL A 312 0.13 13.22 -6.58
N LYS A 313 -0.74 12.22 -6.62
CA LYS A 313 -0.72 11.10 -7.58
C LYS A 313 -1.99 11.10 -8.42
N ASN A 314 -1.86 10.87 -9.71
CA ASN A 314 -2.96 10.91 -10.68
C ASN A 314 -3.06 9.65 -11.56
N THR A 315 -2.22 8.66 -11.33
CA THR A 315 -2.19 7.41 -12.08
C THR A 315 -2.06 6.22 -11.12
N ALA A 316 -2.69 5.11 -11.49
CA ALA A 316 -2.47 3.81 -10.89
C ALA A 316 -2.27 2.77 -12.00
N TYR A 317 -1.62 1.68 -11.68
CA TYR A 317 -1.43 0.55 -12.59
C TYR A 317 -2.47 -0.53 -12.27
N ILE A 318 -3.11 -1.06 -13.30
CA ILE A 318 -3.92 -2.27 -13.16
C ILE A 318 -3.08 -3.44 -13.65
N LYS A 319 -2.97 -4.46 -12.81
CA LYS A 319 -2.36 -5.74 -13.13
C LYS A 319 -3.41 -6.84 -13.12
N GLN A 320 -3.20 -7.88 -13.92
CA GLN A 320 -4.02 -9.08 -13.95
C GLN A 320 -3.19 -10.28 -13.53
N ALA A 321 -3.73 -11.14 -12.66
CA ALA A 321 -3.10 -12.43 -12.35
C ALA A 321 -3.29 -13.40 -13.52
N ILE A 322 -2.19 -13.77 -14.19
CA ILE A 322 -2.18 -14.70 -15.33
C ILE A 322 -0.96 -15.60 -15.20
N ASP A 323 -1.17 -16.90 -15.36
CA ASP A 323 -0.09 -17.92 -15.42
C ASP A 323 0.90 -17.89 -14.23
N GLY A 324 0.41 -17.49 -13.06
CA GLY A 324 1.22 -17.41 -11.85
C GLY A 324 2.10 -16.14 -11.76
N GLY A 325 1.81 -15.11 -12.55
CA GLY A 325 2.42 -13.79 -12.51
C GLY A 325 1.39 -12.67 -12.55
N PHE A 326 1.71 -11.52 -11.97
CA PHE A 326 0.96 -10.30 -12.22
C PHE A 326 1.48 -9.66 -13.51
N GLN A 327 0.63 -9.62 -14.54
CA GLN A 327 0.94 -8.96 -15.79
C GLN A 327 0.31 -7.57 -15.82
N PHE A 328 1.08 -6.60 -16.34
CA PHE A 328 0.56 -5.26 -16.58
C PHE A 328 -0.63 -5.31 -17.53
N TYR A 329 -1.73 -4.72 -17.13
CA TYR A 329 -2.94 -4.64 -17.95
C TYR A 329 -3.11 -3.24 -18.57
N LYS A 330 -3.13 -2.20 -17.76
CA LYS A 330 -3.22 -0.80 -18.22
C LYS A 330 -2.84 0.20 -17.11
N VAL A 331 -2.52 1.42 -17.52
CA VAL A 331 -2.56 2.58 -16.64
C VAL A 331 -4.00 3.06 -16.55
N GLN A 332 -4.49 3.34 -15.37
CA GLN A 332 -5.82 3.88 -15.13
C GLN A 332 -5.71 5.18 -14.34
N THR A 333 -6.55 6.16 -14.72
CA THR A 333 -6.70 7.43 -14.03
C THR A 333 -8.07 7.50 -13.36
N ALA A 334 -8.26 8.46 -12.46
CA ALA A 334 -9.54 8.76 -11.86
C ALA A 334 -10.46 9.60 -12.76
N ALA A 335 -9.92 10.19 -13.84
CA ALA A 335 -10.65 11.02 -14.80
C ALA A 335 -11.07 10.22 -16.03
#